data_1135ffcd26134ab7f03772aea726cba7
#
_entry.id   1135ffcd26134ab7f03772aea726cba7
#
_cell.length_a   1.000
_cell.length_b   1.000
_cell.length_c   1.000
_cell.angle_alpha   90.00
_cell.angle_beta   90.00
_cell.angle_gamma   90.00
#
_symmetry.space_group_name_H-M   'P 1'
#
loop_
_entity.id
_entity.type
_entity.pdbx_description
1 polymer ?
#
loop_
_entity_poly.entity_id
_entity_poly.type
_entity_poly.pdbx_seq_one_letter_code
_entity_poly.pdbx_strand_id
1 'polypeptide(L)'
;MHKKNLKKSLIDKAKSLGFDAIGFCEACEVDEETQKFFLSWLDEKCPDYMDYLKKNLDKRFNPTLLLENAKSIIVLSANFFRKSSENRIALYAQSKDYHIVLKEKLKEISTLLEQHGGIQKLCVDTVPIMEKYFAKKAGIGFIGKNTLLISPSAGAFNFLSLIVTTLELEPDSELLDSCENCNRCIQHCPTQALSEYSLNPNLCISALTIEKQTPLNDSEKNLIGEKIFGCDMCLKVCPKSKYFSLPKIPEFQNSFEYDKSKSSLQDFADIAKNTPLERRLKNSTPKI
;
A
#
# COMPACT_ATOMS: atom_id res chain seq x y z
N MET A 1 -9.61 -22.63 -24.10
CA MET A 1 -8.14 -22.74 -24.13
C MET A 1 -7.42 -21.39 -24.05
N HIS A 2 -7.86 -20.33 -24.74
CA HIS A 2 -7.17 -19.01 -24.73
C HIS A 2 -7.07 -18.33 -23.36
N LYS A 3 -8.13 -18.32 -22.54
CA LYS A 3 -8.14 -17.62 -21.22
C LYS A 3 -7.13 -18.22 -20.22
N LYS A 4 -6.97 -19.54 -20.15
CA LYS A 4 -5.98 -20.21 -19.26
C LYS A 4 -4.54 -19.90 -19.66
N ASN A 5 -4.26 -19.77 -20.95
CA ASN A 5 -2.94 -19.41 -21.45
C ASN A 5 -2.59 -17.97 -21.08
N LEU A 6 -3.55 -17.02 -21.18
CA LEU A 6 -3.32 -15.62 -20.82
C LEU A 6 -3.00 -15.47 -19.32
N LYS A 7 -3.82 -16.10 -18.43
CA LYS A 7 -3.58 -16.06 -16.98
C LYS A 7 -2.18 -16.56 -16.64
N LYS A 8 -1.74 -17.69 -17.24
CA LYS A 8 -0.38 -18.22 -17.06
C LYS A 8 0.67 -17.23 -17.55
N SER A 9 0.52 -16.64 -18.71
CA SER A 9 1.45 -15.65 -19.26
C SER A 9 1.58 -14.41 -18.37
N LEU A 10 0.47 -13.95 -17.78
CA LEU A 10 0.45 -12.84 -16.82
C LEU A 10 1.21 -13.19 -15.55
N ILE A 11 1.04 -14.41 -15.01
CA ILE A 11 1.77 -14.91 -13.83
C ILE A 11 3.27 -14.97 -14.13
N ASP A 12 3.67 -15.52 -15.26
CA ASP A 12 5.07 -15.64 -15.65
C ASP A 12 5.70 -14.25 -15.86
N LYS A 13 4.97 -13.34 -16.51
CA LYS A 13 5.41 -11.94 -16.70
C LYS A 13 5.57 -11.21 -15.36
N ALA A 14 4.61 -11.31 -14.44
CA ALA A 14 4.71 -10.70 -13.11
C ALA A 14 5.92 -11.21 -12.34
N LYS A 15 6.17 -12.52 -12.35
CA LYS A 15 7.37 -13.13 -11.75
C LYS A 15 8.67 -12.60 -12.36
N SER A 16 8.75 -12.50 -13.69
CA SER A 16 9.92 -11.97 -14.38
C SER A 16 10.21 -10.50 -14.05
N LEU A 17 9.18 -9.73 -13.71
CA LEU A 17 9.26 -8.32 -13.29
C LEU A 17 9.61 -8.16 -11.80
N GLY A 18 9.69 -9.27 -11.06
CA GLY A 18 10.07 -9.28 -9.64
C GLY A 18 8.92 -9.12 -8.65
N PHE A 19 7.66 -9.22 -9.09
CA PHE A 19 6.54 -9.27 -8.16
C PHE A 19 6.57 -10.56 -7.33
N ASP A 20 6.20 -10.45 -6.06
CA ASP A 20 6.20 -11.57 -5.12
C ASP A 20 4.92 -12.39 -5.20
N ALA A 21 3.81 -11.74 -5.53
CA ALA A 21 2.53 -12.39 -5.75
C ALA A 21 1.72 -11.66 -6.83
N ILE A 22 0.87 -12.42 -7.53
CA ILE A 22 -0.17 -11.95 -8.43
C ILE A 22 -1.42 -12.76 -8.18
N GLY A 23 -2.58 -12.11 -8.16
CA GLY A 23 -3.88 -12.73 -8.00
C GLY A 23 -4.94 -12.00 -8.83
N PHE A 24 -6.09 -12.64 -8.99
CA PHE A 24 -7.15 -12.19 -9.88
C PHE A 24 -8.49 -12.23 -9.13
N CYS A 25 -9.29 -11.19 -9.30
CA CYS A 25 -10.68 -11.18 -8.81
C CYS A 25 -11.60 -10.48 -9.80
N GLU A 26 -12.90 -10.59 -9.59
CA GLU A 26 -13.89 -9.87 -10.38
C GLU A 26 -13.84 -8.37 -10.09
N ALA A 27 -14.13 -7.56 -11.09
CA ALA A 27 -14.32 -6.11 -10.95
C ALA A 27 -15.76 -5.84 -10.49
N CYS A 28 -16.08 -6.26 -9.27
CA CYS A 28 -17.37 -6.09 -8.66
C CYS A 28 -17.36 -4.96 -7.61
N GLU A 29 -18.55 -4.52 -7.23
CA GLU A 29 -18.72 -3.58 -6.13
C GLU A 29 -18.23 -4.18 -4.81
N VAL A 30 -17.62 -3.36 -3.95
CA VAL A 30 -17.23 -3.73 -2.60
C VAL A 30 -18.48 -4.11 -1.80
N ASP A 31 -18.40 -5.17 -0.99
CA ASP A 31 -19.54 -5.62 -0.20
C ASP A 31 -20.05 -4.55 0.78
N GLU A 32 -21.34 -4.61 1.08
CA GLU A 32 -22.05 -3.60 1.87
C GLU A 32 -21.50 -3.48 3.31
N GLU A 33 -21.03 -4.59 3.90
CA GLU A 33 -20.45 -4.59 5.24
C GLU A 33 -19.14 -3.79 5.26
N THR A 34 -18.27 -4.02 4.28
CA THR A 34 -17.01 -3.28 4.12
C THR A 34 -17.27 -1.80 3.84
N GLN A 35 -18.26 -1.47 3.00
CA GLN A 35 -18.64 -0.07 2.74
C GLN A 35 -19.11 0.61 4.02
N LYS A 36 -20.03 0.02 4.78
CA LYS A 36 -20.54 0.54 6.06
C LYS A 36 -19.43 0.75 7.07
N PHE A 37 -18.54 -0.22 7.20
CA PHE A 37 -17.37 -0.10 8.09
C PHE A 37 -16.49 1.09 7.71
N PHE A 38 -16.18 1.26 6.41
CA PHE A 38 -15.34 2.35 5.94
C PHE A 38 -16.00 3.72 6.13
N LEU A 39 -17.29 3.83 5.87
CA LEU A 39 -18.07 5.07 6.05
C LEU A 39 -18.14 5.47 7.54
N SER A 40 -18.41 4.51 8.43
CA SER A 40 -18.39 4.76 9.89
C SER A 40 -17.00 5.21 10.35
N TRP A 41 -15.93 4.58 9.86
CA TRP A 41 -14.57 5.00 10.17
C TRP A 41 -14.26 6.42 9.65
N LEU A 42 -14.74 6.78 8.45
CA LEU A 42 -14.58 8.13 7.90
C LEU A 42 -15.29 9.20 8.77
N ASP A 43 -16.46 8.89 9.27
CA ASP A 43 -17.25 9.79 10.12
C ASP A 43 -16.63 9.96 11.50
N GLU A 44 -16.23 8.84 12.12
CA GLU A 44 -15.78 8.83 13.51
C GLU A 44 -14.30 9.20 13.71
N LYS A 45 -13.41 8.88 12.75
CA LYS A 45 -11.96 8.88 12.98
C LYS A 45 -11.13 9.60 11.91
N CYS A 46 -11.71 9.90 10.74
CA CYS A 46 -10.95 10.51 9.65
C CYS A 46 -10.70 12.00 9.96
N PRO A 47 -9.44 12.42 10.13
CA PRO A 47 -9.12 13.82 10.35
C PRO A 47 -9.22 14.63 9.06
N ASP A 48 -9.40 15.94 9.18
CA ASP A 48 -9.56 16.87 8.05
C ASP A 48 -8.42 16.80 7.04
N TYR A 49 -7.19 16.55 7.50
CA TYR A 49 -6.04 16.40 6.60
C TYR A 49 -6.07 15.13 5.75
N MET A 50 -7.03 14.23 5.99
CA MET A 50 -7.31 13.04 5.18
C MET A 50 -8.65 13.10 4.45
N ASP A 51 -9.30 14.27 4.35
CA ASP A 51 -10.59 14.45 3.67
C ASP A 51 -10.62 14.01 2.20
N TYR A 52 -9.46 13.83 1.59
CA TYR A 52 -9.37 13.23 0.25
C TYR A 52 -9.95 11.81 0.20
N LEU A 53 -10.01 11.11 1.33
CA LEU A 53 -10.63 9.78 1.42
C LEU A 53 -12.16 9.82 1.29
N LYS A 54 -12.79 10.95 1.62
CA LYS A 54 -14.23 11.19 1.46
C LYS A 54 -14.62 11.49 0.00
N LYS A 55 -13.64 11.75 -0.88
CA LYS A 55 -13.87 12.06 -2.29
C LYS A 55 -13.94 10.77 -3.13
N ASN A 56 -14.81 10.81 -4.15
CA ASN A 56 -14.97 9.69 -5.11
C ASN A 56 -15.28 8.35 -4.41
N LEU A 57 -16.16 8.35 -3.42
CA LEU A 57 -16.57 7.14 -2.70
C LEU A 57 -17.22 6.13 -3.64
N ASP A 58 -18.03 6.60 -4.58
CA ASP A 58 -18.63 5.82 -5.65
C ASP A 58 -17.60 4.99 -6.40
N LYS A 59 -16.53 5.64 -6.89
CA LYS A 59 -15.43 4.98 -7.61
C LYS A 59 -14.60 4.10 -6.69
N ARG A 60 -14.44 4.49 -5.42
CA ARG A 60 -13.70 3.73 -4.43
C ARG A 60 -14.35 2.39 -4.14
N PHE A 61 -15.69 2.37 -4.11
CA PHE A 61 -16.45 1.15 -3.86
C PHE A 61 -16.78 0.37 -5.13
N ASN A 62 -16.82 1.03 -6.29
CA ASN A 62 -17.15 0.37 -7.54
C ASN A 62 -16.08 0.62 -8.62
N PRO A 63 -15.17 -0.34 -8.85
CA PRO A 63 -14.10 -0.22 -9.85
C PRO A 63 -14.61 -0.13 -11.29
N THR A 64 -15.87 -0.51 -11.58
CA THR A 64 -16.45 -0.35 -12.91
C THR A 64 -16.66 1.12 -13.28
N LEU A 65 -16.70 2.01 -12.28
CA LEU A 65 -16.73 3.46 -12.50
C LEU A 65 -15.33 4.07 -12.76
N LEU A 66 -14.26 3.29 -12.57
CA LEU A 66 -12.90 3.68 -12.96
C LEU A 66 -12.57 3.29 -14.39
N LEU A 67 -13.19 2.23 -14.89
CA LEU A 67 -13.06 1.71 -16.24
C LEU A 67 -14.38 1.10 -16.67
N GLU A 68 -15.00 1.69 -17.70
CA GLU A 68 -16.23 1.18 -18.26
C GLU A 68 -16.03 -0.26 -18.79
N ASN A 69 -17.03 -1.12 -18.58
CA ASN A 69 -17.00 -2.54 -18.95
C ASN A 69 -15.85 -3.34 -18.28
N ALA A 70 -15.32 -2.86 -17.15
CA ALA A 70 -14.39 -3.64 -16.37
C ALA A 70 -14.99 -4.98 -15.93
N LYS A 71 -14.22 -6.06 -16.08
CA LYS A 71 -14.63 -7.42 -15.71
C LYS A 71 -13.75 -8.05 -14.66
N SER A 72 -12.47 -7.72 -14.66
CA SER A 72 -11.51 -8.31 -13.72
C SER A 72 -10.55 -7.28 -13.17
N ILE A 73 -10.02 -7.58 -11.98
CA ILE A 73 -8.92 -6.87 -11.36
C ILE A 73 -7.77 -7.85 -11.17
N ILE A 74 -6.60 -7.45 -11.65
CA ILE A 74 -5.34 -8.13 -11.40
C ILE A 74 -4.66 -7.38 -10.26
N VAL A 75 -4.33 -8.08 -9.19
CA VAL A 75 -3.63 -7.52 -8.03
C VAL A 75 -2.22 -8.07 -7.96
N LEU A 76 -1.25 -7.19 -7.80
CA LEU A 76 0.16 -7.54 -7.69
C LEU A 76 0.72 -7.02 -6.36
N SER A 77 1.55 -7.83 -5.74
CA SER A 77 2.25 -7.50 -4.50
C SER A 77 3.75 -7.54 -4.71
N ALA A 78 4.44 -6.54 -4.20
CA ALA A 78 5.90 -6.47 -4.19
C ALA A 78 6.41 -6.24 -2.77
N ASN A 79 7.36 -7.05 -2.33
CA ASN A 79 8.01 -6.92 -1.04
C ASN A 79 8.93 -5.69 -1.01
N PHE A 80 8.89 -4.93 0.09
CA PHE A 80 9.82 -3.83 0.35
C PHE A 80 10.67 -4.03 1.61
N PHE A 81 10.62 -5.20 2.23
CA PHE A 81 11.38 -5.50 3.44
C PHE A 81 12.87 -5.43 3.18
N ARG A 82 13.59 -4.78 4.09
CA ARG A 82 15.05 -4.75 4.13
C ARG A 82 15.54 -4.61 5.55
N LYS A 83 16.77 -4.98 5.78
CA LYS A 83 17.46 -4.62 7.02
C LYS A 83 17.95 -3.17 6.90
N SER A 84 17.62 -2.33 7.85
CA SER A 84 18.09 -0.94 7.91
C SER A 84 18.37 -0.58 9.37
N SER A 85 19.45 0.15 9.59
CA SER A 85 19.76 0.78 10.88
C SER A 85 19.04 2.12 11.06
N GLU A 86 18.51 2.72 9.98
CA GLU A 86 17.70 3.92 10.04
C GLU A 86 16.28 3.56 10.45
N ASN A 87 15.86 4.05 11.61
CA ASN A 87 14.55 3.78 12.19
C ASN A 87 13.63 5.01 12.27
N ARG A 88 14.12 6.20 11.93
CA ARG A 88 13.35 7.45 11.91
C ARG A 88 12.49 7.59 10.66
N ILE A 89 12.87 6.87 9.59
CA ILE A 89 12.19 6.85 8.30
C ILE A 89 11.68 5.43 8.04
N ALA A 90 10.42 5.29 7.66
CA ALA A 90 9.82 4.00 7.34
C ALA A 90 10.53 3.30 6.17
N LEU A 91 10.64 1.97 6.21
CA LEU A 91 11.38 1.17 5.24
C LEU A 91 10.91 1.40 3.80
N TYR A 92 9.59 1.55 3.60
CA TYR A 92 9.04 1.75 2.26
C TYR A 92 9.54 3.04 1.60
N ALA A 93 9.91 4.04 2.39
CA ALA A 93 10.38 5.34 1.93
C ALA A 93 11.90 5.42 1.75
N GLN A 94 12.62 4.35 2.09
CA GLN A 94 14.08 4.30 2.01
C GLN A 94 14.61 3.81 0.65
N SER A 95 13.77 3.69 -0.36
CA SER A 95 14.12 3.27 -1.73
C SER A 95 13.47 4.15 -2.78
N LYS A 96 13.70 3.82 -4.05
CA LYS A 96 13.05 4.50 -5.17
C LYS A 96 11.52 4.52 -4.98
N ASP A 97 10.88 5.61 -5.38
CA ASP A 97 9.44 5.79 -5.23
C ASP A 97 8.65 4.66 -5.91
N TYR A 98 7.94 3.88 -5.09
CA TYR A 98 7.17 2.72 -5.56
C TYR A 98 6.09 3.10 -6.57
N HIS A 99 5.57 4.31 -6.53
CA HIS A 99 4.59 4.76 -7.53
C HIS A 99 5.21 4.82 -8.93
N ILE A 100 6.47 5.21 -9.04
CA ILE A 100 7.19 5.25 -10.31
C ILE A 100 7.51 3.82 -10.75
N VAL A 101 8.16 3.07 -9.88
CA VAL A 101 8.65 1.71 -10.17
C VAL A 101 7.51 0.77 -10.55
N LEU A 102 6.44 0.74 -9.75
CA LEU A 102 5.32 -0.16 -10.01
C LEU A 102 4.53 0.25 -11.26
N LYS A 103 4.33 1.56 -11.50
CA LYS A 103 3.66 2.01 -12.74
C LYS A 103 4.42 1.61 -14.00
N GLU A 104 5.75 1.69 -13.98
CA GLU A 104 6.59 1.22 -15.10
C GLU A 104 6.39 -0.28 -15.34
N LYS A 105 6.42 -1.09 -14.29
CA LYS A 105 6.22 -2.55 -14.39
C LYS A 105 4.79 -2.93 -14.80
N LEU A 106 3.79 -2.20 -14.30
CA LEU A 106 2.39 -2.43 -14.71
C LEU A 106 2.17 -2.14 -16.20
N LYS A 107 2.88 -1.17 -16.80
CA LYS A 107 2.80 -0.91 -18.26
C LYS A 107 3.22 -2.12 -19.07
N GLU A 108 4.26 -2.84 -18.63
CA GLU A 108 4.69 -4.05 -19.33
C GLU A 108 3.63 -5.17 -19.29
N ILE A 109 2.91 -5.28 -18.18
CA ILE A 109 1.77 -6.24 -18.06
C ILE A 109 0.58 -5.74 -18.88
N SER A 110 0.32 -4.42 -18.89
CA SER A 110 -0.74 -3.79 -19.70
C SER A 110 -0.56 -4.10 -21.18
N THR A 111 0.66 -4.00 -21.71
CA THR A 111 0.95 -4.32 -23.10
C THR A 111 0.55 -5.76 -23.47
N LEU A 112 0.76 -6.71 -22.56
CA LEU A 112 0.32 -8.10 -22.78
C LEU A 112 -1.21 -8.21 -22.81
N LEU A 113 -1.93 -7.46 -21.96
CA LEU A 113 -3.40 -7.43 -21.96
C LEU A 113 -3.95 -6.75 -23.23
N GLU A 114 -3.30 -5.69 -23.71
CA GLU A 114 -3.67 -4.97 -24.96
C GLU A 114 -3.58 -5.88 -26.19
N GLN A 115 -2.56 -6.75 -26.25
CA GLN A 115 -2.43 -7.75 -27.31
C GLN A 115 -3.62 -8.74 -27.36
N HIS A 116 -4.39 -8.85 -26.27
CA HIS A 116 -5.59 -9.67 -26.18
C HIS A 116 -6.89 -8.83 -26.27
N GLY A 117 -6.80 -7.57 -26.71
CA GLY A 117 -7.95 -6.68 -26.92
C GLY A 117 -8.50 -6.07 -25.64
N GLY A 118 -7.76 -6.12 -24.51
CA GLY A 118 -8.18 -5.51 -23.27
C GLY A 118 -7.89 -4.02 -23.20
N ILE A 119 -8.73 -3.28 -22.47
CA ILE A 119 -8.48 -1.91 -22.03
C ILE A 119 -8.17 -1.97 -20.54
N GLN A 120 -7.21 -1.16 -20.05
CA GLN A 120 -6.76 -1.23 -18.67
C GLN A 120 -6.72 0.14 -18.00
N LYS A 121 -6.97 0.13 -16.68
CA LYS A 121 -6.67 1.22 -15.76
C LYS A 121 -5.63 0.75 -14.75
N LEU A 122 -4.46 1.37 -14.76
CA LEU A 122 -3.37 1.06 -13.83
C LEU A 122 -3.56 1.86 -12.53
N CYS A 123 -3.52 1.19 -11.39
CA CYS A 123 -3.75 1.76 -10.06
C CYS A 123 -2.54 1.47 -9.17
N VAL A 124 -1.95 2.53 -8.63
CA VAL A 124 -0.91 2.47 -7.60
C VAL A 124 -1.18 3.62 -6.64
N ASP A 125 -1.79 3.34 -5.49
CA ASP A 125 -2.07 4.23 -4.37
C ASP A 125 -2.94 5.47 -4.69
N THR A 126 -2.69 6.16 -5.80
CA THR A 126 -3.30 7.46 -6.11
C THR A 126 -4.70 7.38 -6.75
N VAL A 127 -5.19 6.19 -7.07
CA VAL A 127 -6.52 5.97 -7.65
C VAL A 127 -7.51 5.65 -6.53
N PRO A 128 -8.74 6.18 -6.57
CA PRO A 128 -9.75 5.87 -5.55
C PRO A 128 -10.30 4.45 -5.74
N ILE A 129 -9.57 3.45 -5.26
CA ILE A 129 -9.95 2.04 -5.24
C ILE A 129 -9.53 1.43 -3.90
N MET A 130 -10.28 0.47 -3.39
CA MET A 130 -9.96 -0.23 -2.14
C MET A 130 -8.92 -1.34 -2.38
N GLU A 131 -7.66 -0.95 -2.60
CA GLU A 131 -6.57 -1.87 -2.98
C GLU A 131 -6.44 -3.09 -2.06
N LYS A 132 -6.49 -2.89 -0.75
CA LYS A 132 -6.37 -3.99 0.23
C LYS A 132 -7.56 -4.94 0.19
N TYR A 133 -8.77 -4.44 -0.06
CA TYR A 133 -9.96 -5.26 -0.24
C TYR A 133 -9.82 -6.18 -1.44
N PHE A 134 -9.48 -5.62 -2.60
CA PHE A 134 -9.30 -6.41 -3.82
C PHE A 134 -8.08 -7.33 -3.73
N ALA A 135 -7.04 -6.97 -2.98
CA ALA A 135 -5.92 -7.86 -2.72
C ALA A 135 -6.33 -9.10 -1.88
N LYS A 136 -7.22 -8.91 -0.90
CA LYS A 136 -7.84 -10.02 -0.17
C LYS A 136 -8.70 -10.88 -1.10
N LYS A 137 -9.59 -10.27 -1.89
CA LYS A 137 -10.44 -10.96 -2.88
C LYS A 137 -9.65 -11.77 -3.91
N ALA A 138 -8.50 -11.26 -4.32
CA ALA A 138 -7.59 -11.92 -5.27
C ALA A 138 -6.67 -12.97 -4.61
N GLY A 139 -6.85 -13.31 -3.35
CA GLY A 139 -6.06 -14.33 -2.66
C GLY A 139 -4.60 -13.95 -2.37
N ILE A 140 -4.23 -12.66 -2.47
CA ILE A 140 -2.86 -12.19 -2.19
C ILE A 140 -2.51 -12.32 -0.70
N GLY A 141 -3.50 -12.14 0.17
CA GLY A 141 -3.33 -12.20 1.61
C GLY A 141 -4.64 -11.91 2.34
N PHE A 142 -4.54 -11.62 3.63
CA PHE A 142 -5.68 -11.24 4.46
C PHE A 142 -5.43 -9.89 5.14
N ILE A 143 -6.48 -9.23 5.60
CA ILE A 143 -6.35 -7.97 6.34
C ILE A 143 -6.08 -8.28 7.81
N GLY A 144 -4.93 -7.80 8.31
CA GLY A 144 -4.54 -7.98 9.70
C GLY A 144 -5.19 -6.96 10.65
N LYS A 145 -5.10 -7.23 11.96
CA LYS A 145 -5.57 -6.30 13.02
C LYS A 145 -4.87 -4.93 12.97
N ASN A 146 -3.71 -4.84 12.30
CA ASN A 146 -3.03 -3.56 12.01
C ASN A 146 -3.55 -2.83 10.78
N THR A 147 -4.70 -3.25 10.22
CA THR A 147 -5.35 -2.70 9.02
C THR A 147 -4.55 -2.84 7.70
N LEU A 148 -3.44 -3.59 7.71
CA LEU A 148 -2.62 -3.82 6.53
C LEU A 148 -2.89 -5.19 5.92
N LEU A 149 -2.59 -5.33 4.62
CA LEU A 149 -2.55 -6.63 3.99
C LEU A 149 -1.36 -7.43 4.52
N ILE A 150 -1.61 -8.66 4.92
CA ILE A 150 -0.59 -9.62 5.33
C ILE A 150 -0.58 -10.76 4.32
N SER A 151 0.52 -10.89 3.59
CA SER A 151 0.69 -11.92 2.56
C SER A 151 1.63 -13.03 3.01
N PRO A 152 1.47 -14.26 2.49
CA PRO A 152 2.44 -15.34 2.74
C PRO A 152 3.84 -15.02 2.20
N SER A 153 3.94 -14.18 1.16
CA SER A 153 5.20 -13.90 0.46
C SER A 153 6.03 -12.78 1.10
N ALA A 154 5.38 -11.81 1.81
CA ALA A 154 6.04 -10.62 2.33
C ALA A 154 5.52 -10.16 3.71
N GLY A 155 4.66 -10.95 4.37
CA GLY A 155 4.01 -10.52 5.61
C GLY A 155 3.26 -9.22 5.44
N ALA A 156 3.54 -8.23 6.29
CA ALA A 156 2.95 -6.89 6.19
C ALA A 156 3.78 -5.91 5.31
N PHE A 157 4.93 -6.33 4.76
CA PHE A 157 5.82 -5.47 3.96
C PHE A 157 5.48 -5.51 2.47
N ASN A 158 4.23 -5.18 2.12
CA ASN A 158 3.73 -5.25 0.76
C ASN A 158 3.44 -3.87 0.18
N PHE A 159 4.02 -3.57 -0.98
CA PHE A 159 3.42 -2.62 -1.91
C PHE A 159 2.35 -3.33 -2.72
N LEU A 160 1.23 -2.66 -2.93
CA LEU A 160 0.14 -3.14 -3.79
C LEU A 160 0.08 -2.33 -5.06
N SER A 161 -0.33 -2.99 -6.12
CA SER A 161 -0.69 -2.34 -7.39
C SER A 161 -1.75 -3.16 -8.09
N LEU A 162 -2.65 -2.50 -8.80
CA LEU A 162 -3.80 -3.15 -9.43
C LEU A 162 -3.89 -2.74 -10.90
N ILE A 163 -4.43 -3.66 -11.70
CA ILE A 163 -4.86 -3.41 -13.09
C ILE A 163 -6.34 -3.77 -13.17
N VAL A 164 -7.20 -2.77 -13.31
CA VAL A 164 -8.61 -2.98 -13.67
C VAL A 164 -8.67 -3.20 -15.18
N THR A 165 -9.32 -4.25 -15.66
CA THR A 165 -9.33 -4.62 -17.09
C THR A 165 -10.71 -5.03 -17.58
N THR A 166 -10.98 -4.78 -18.88
CA THR A 166 -12.18 -5.26 -19.57
C THR A 166 -12.11 -6.73 -19.95
N LEU A 167 -10.94 -7.37 -19.82
CA LEU A 167 -10.80 -8.80 -20.05
C LEU A 167 -11.38 -9.58 -18.87
N GLU A 168 -12.09 -10.65 -19.21
CA GLU A 168 -12.61 -11.59 -18.22
C GLU A 168 -11.55 -12.66 -17.93
N LEU A 169 -11.02 -12.66 -16.69
CA LEU A 169 -10.03 -13.59 -16.20
C LEU A 169 -10.64 -14.43 -15.08
N GLU A 170 -10.26 -15.71 -15.00
CA GLU A 170 -10.72 -16.60 -13.96
C GLU A 170 -10.25 -16.10 -12.58
N PRO A 171 -11.17 -15.83 -11.64
CA PRO A 171 -10.78 -15.33 -10.32
C PRO A 171 -10.06 -16.40 -9.49
N ASP A 172 -9.22 -15.94 -8.55
CA ASP A 172 -8.62 -16.78 -7.53
C ASP A 172 -9.50 -16.79 -6.29
N SER A 173 -9.29 -17.78 -5.41
CA SER A 173 -9.99 -17.86 -4.13
C SER A 173 -9.29 -17.00 -3.07
N GLU A 174 -10.07 -16.42 -2.16
CA GLU A 174 -9.53 -15.72 -0.99
C GLU A 174 -8.66 -16.67 -0.14
N LEU A 175 -7.60 -16.13 0.44
CA LEU A 175 -6.77 -16.86 1.38
C LEU A 175 -7.48 -16.95 2.74
N LEU A 176 -7.71 -18.18 3.20
CA LEU A 176 -8.27 -18.46 4.53
C LEU A 176 -7.15 -18.41 5.58
N ASP A 177 -6.82 -17.21 6.05
CA ASP A 177 -5.86 -16.97 7.13
C ASP A 177 -6.31 -15.76 7.96
N SER A 178 -5.79 -15.63 9.18
CA SER A 178 -6.16 -14.54 10.11
C SER A 178 -5.08 -14.27 11.15
N CYS A 179 -5.30 -13.24 11.95
CA CYS A 179 -4.47 -12.93 13.10
C CYS A 179 -4.75 -13.80 14.33
N GLU A 180 -5.86 -14.55 14.33
CA GLU A 180 -6.31 -15.32 15.48
C GLU A 180 -6.26 -14.50 16.80
N ASN A 181 -5.64 -15.03 17.84
CA ASN A 181 -5.49 -14.37 19.14
C ASN A 181 -4.28 -13.41 19.22
N CYS A 182 -3.57 -13.15 18.11
CA CYS A 182 -2.39 -12.28 18.11
C CYS A 182 -2.79 -10.81 18.17
N ASN A 183 -2.26 -10.07 19.13
CA ASN A 183 -2.46 -8.63 19.32
C ASN A 183 -1.13 -7.84 19.39
N ARG A 184 -0.03 -8.41 18.87
CA ARG A 184 1.31 -7.79 18.99
C ARG A 184 1.38 -6.38 18.39
N CYS A 185 0.77 -6.15 17.22
CA CYS A 185 0.79 -4.84 16.58
C CYS A 185 0.07 -3.78 17.42
N ILE A 186 -1.01 -4.14 18.10
CA ILE A 186 -1.77 -3.26 18.99
C ILE A 186 -0.94 -2.96 20.24
N GLN A 187 -0.42 -3.99 20.89
CA GLN A 187 0.38 -3.88 22.14
C GLN A 187 1.68 -3.09 21.97
N HIS A 188 2.31 -3.16 20.77
CA HIS A 188 3.58 -2.48 20.49
C HIS A 188 3.40 -1.17 19.73
N CYS A 189 2.16 -0.72 19.48
CA CYS A 189 1.94 0.60 18.90
C CYS A 189 2.37 1.67 19.92
N PRO A 190 3.41 2.47 19.62
CA PRO A 190 3.98 3.38 20.63
C PRO A 190 3.00 4.48 21.06
N THR A 191 2.01 4.77 20.25
CA THR A 191 0.99 5.82 20.48
C THR A 191 -0.40 5.25 20.72
N GLN A 192 -0.53 3.92 20.80
CA GLN A 192 -1.82 3.22 20.95
C GLN A 192 -2.86 3.61 19.88
N ALA A 193 -2.39 3.93 18.68
CA ALA A 193 -3.24 4.32 17.54
C ALA A 193 -4.08 3.15 16.99
N LEU A 194 -3.75 1.90 17.32
CA LEU A 194 -4.38 0.69 16.78
C LEU A 194 -5.37 0.07 17.77
N SER A 195 -6.53 -0.28 17.31
CA SER A 195 -7.42 -1.28 17.87
C SER A 195 -7.64 -2.41 16.85
N GLU A 196 -8.37 -3.46 17.19
CA GLU A 196 -8.59 -4.57 16.25
C GLU A 196 -9.24 -4.08 14.96
N TYR A 197 -8.53 -4.25 13.85
CA TYR A 197 -8.96 -3.87 12.49
C TYR A 197 -9.29 -2.38 12.30
N SER A 198 -8.89 -1.52 13.25
CA SER A 198 -9.16 -0.09 13.18
C SER A 198 -7.94 0.73 13.60
N LEU A 199 -7.78 1.89 12.94
CA LEU A 199 -6.70 2.85 13.17
C LEU A 199 -7.29 4.21 13.51
N ASN A 200 -6.74 4.86 14.54
CA ASN A 200 -6.95 6.29 14.79
C ASN A 200 -5.80 7.09 14.15
N PRO A 201 -6.01 7.78 13.03
CA PRO A 201 -4.98 8.54 12.34
C PRO A 201 -4.40 9.70 13.18
N ASN A 202 -5.19 10.28 14.07
CA ASN A 202 -4.75 11.37 14.95
C ASN A 202 -3.66 10.97 15.94
N LEU A 203 -3.53 9.66 16.19
CA LEU A 203 -2.48 9.09 17.05
C LEU A 203 -1.41 8.36 16.23
N CYS A 204 -1.64 8.08 14.95
CA CYS A 204 -0.72 7.31 14.15
C CYS A 204 0.47 8.15 13.67
N ILE A 205 1.68 7.78 14.08
CA ILE A 205 2.93 8.44 13.65
C ILE A 205 3.01 8.51 12.12
N SER A 206 2.60 7.45 11.41
CA SER A 206 2.61 7.43 9.95
C SER A 206 1.65 8.49 9.37
N ALA A 207 0.43 8.57 9.87
CA ALA A 207 -0.54 9.56 9.40
C ALA A 207 -0.06 11.00 9.72
N LEU A 208 0.43 11.25 10.93
CA LEU A 208 0.94 12.56 11.33
C LEU A 208 2.13 13.03 10.50
N THR A 209 3.05 12.13 10.16
CA THR A 209 4.29 12.49 9.45
C THR A 209 4.17 12.46 7.93
N ILE A 210 3.18 11.74 7.37
CA ILE A 210 2.99 11.57 5.92
C ILE A 210 1.82 12.41 5.42
N GLU A 211 0.67 12.31 6.05
CA GLU A 211 -0.59 12.88 5.53
C GLU A 211 -0.81 14.32 5.98
N LYS A 212 -0.49 14.64 7.23
CA LYS A 212 -0.73 15.97 7.78
C LYS A 212 0.22 16.99 7.18
N GLN A 213 -0.33 18.00 6.48
CA GLN A 213 0.42 19.06 5.79
C GLN A 213 0.68 20.29 6.68
N THR A 214 -0.15 20.49 7.71
CA THR A 214 0.02 21.58 8.68
C THR A 214 1.10 21.26 9.71
N PRO A 215 1.77 22.25 10.29
CA PRO A 215 2.74 22.02 11.36
C PRO A 215 2.15 21.20 12.50
N LEU A 216 2.97 20.31 13.06
CA LEU A 216 2.61 19.53 14.23
C LEU A 216 2.59 20.42 15.47
N ASN A 217 1.56 20.28 16.29
CA ASN A 217 1.54 20.89 17.63
C ASN A 217 2.47 20.13 18.60
N ASP A 218 2.65 20.64 19.83
CA ASP A 218 3.60 20.05 20.75
C ASP A 218 3.19 18.66 21.26
N SER A 219 1.91 18.38 21.39
CA SER A 219 1.41 17.04 21.70
C SER A 219 1.74 16.04 20.58
N GLU A 220 1.52 16.42 19.33
CA GLU A 220 1.83 15.59 18.15
C GLU A 220 3.35 15.38 17.99
N LYS A 221 4.16 16.41 18.24
CA LYS A 221 5.64 16.27 18.28
C LYS A 221 6.09 15.26 19.33
N ASN A 222 5.48 15.27 20.51
CA ASN A 222 5.74 14.28 21.54
C ASN A 222 5.34 12.86 21.11
N LEU A 223 4.20 12.71 20.40
CA LEU A 223 3.76 11.41 19.88
C LEU A 223 4.74 10.83 18.87
N ILE A 224 5.22 11.65 17.92
CA ILE A 224 6.13 11.15 16.88
C ILE A 224 7.54 10.89 17.40
N GLY A 225 7.98 11.57 18.49
CA GLY A 225 9.32 11.46 19.03
C GLY A 225 10.39 11.77 17.96
N GLU A 226 11.35 10.87 17.78
CA GLU A 226 12.43 11.02 16.78
C GLU A 226 12.02 10.64 15.35
N LYS A 227 10.76 10.24 15.11
CA LYS A 227 10.31 9.84 13.77
C LYS A 227 10.20 11.05 12.85
N ILE A 228 10.72 10.89 11.64
CA ILE A 228 10.75 11.94 10.61
C ILE A 228 9.70 11.64 9.53
N PHE A 229 9.56 10.37 9.12
CA PHE A 229 8.65 9.99 8.05
C PHE A 229 8.19 8.54 8.18
N GLY A 230 6.91 8.35 8.52
CA GLY A 230 6.30 7.04 8.66
C GLY A 230 6.72 6.27 9.93
N CYS A 231 6.16 5.07 10.06
CA CYS A 231 6.41 4.18 11.19
C CYS A 231 6.19 2.72 10.77
N ASP A 232 7.13 1.83 11.10
CA ASP A 232 7.04 0.41 10.74
C ASP A 232 6.74 -0.49 11.94
N MET A 233 6.42 0.05 13.12
CA MET A 233 6.33 -0.76 14.33
C MET A 233 5.34 -1.91 14.17
N CYS A 234 4.13 -1.64 13.69
CA CYS A 234 3.09 -2.65 13.50
C CYS A 234 3.44 -3.70 12.42
N LEU A 235 4.37 -3.38 11.50
CA LEU A 235 4.88 -4.33 10.50
C LEU A 235 5.99 -5.21 11.11
N LYS A 236 6.92 -4.59 11.84
CA LYS A 236 8.11 -5.26 12.40
C LYS A 236 7.78 -6.27 13.50
N VAL A 237 6.75 -5.98 14.32
CA VAL A 237 6.35 -6.87 15.41
C VAL A 237 5.42 -8.00 14.97
N CYS A 238 4.90 -7.94 13.73
CA CYS A 238 4.01 -8.95 13.20
C CYS A 238 4.73 -10.29 13.05
N PRO A 239 4.27 -11.38 13.69
CA PRO A 239 4.94 -12.67 13.59
C PRO A 239 4.89 -13.26 12.17
N LYS A 240 3.88 -12.86 11.37
CA LYS A 240 3.78 -13.25 9.96
C LYS A 240 4.72 -12.43 9.04
N SER A 241 5.43 -11.44 9.58
CA SER A 241 6.47 -10.67 8.88
C SER A 241 7.89 -11.13 9.21
N LYS A 242 8.06 -12.33 9.78
CA LYS A 242 9.38 -12.91 10.10
C LYS A 242 9.92 -13.70 8.90
N TYR A 243 11.22 -13.63 8.71
CA TYR A 243 11.98 -14.48 7.76
C TYR A 243 11.81 -14.17 6.28
N PHE A 244 11.57 -12.91 5.89
CA PHE A 244 11.48 -12.56 4.48
C PHE A 244 12.84 -12.30 3.84
N SER A 245 12.92 -12.69 2.56
CA SER A 245 14.04 -12.36 1.68
C SER A 245 14.05 -10.87 1.33
N LEU A 246 15.15 -10.42 0.78
CA LEU A 246 15.22 -9.09 0.16
C LEU A 246 14.18 -8.97 -0.97
N PRO A 247 13.74 -7.74 -1.29
CA PRO A 247 12.87 -7.49 -2.43
C PRO A 247 13.44 -8.09 -3.72
N LYS A 248 12.59 -8.66 -4.57
CA LYS A 248 13.00 -9.16 -5.88
C LYS A 248 13.15 -8.02 -6.89
N ILE A 249 12.41 -6.94 -6.70
CA ILE A 249 12.51 -5.72 -7.52
C ILE A 249 13.80 -4.98 -7.13
N PRO A 250 14.78 -4.83 -8.05
CA PRO A 250 16.10 -4.26 -7.72
C PRO A 250 16.02 -2.84 -7.16
N GLU A 251 15.07 -2.03 -7.64
CA GLU A 251 14.84 -0.66 -7.20
C GLU A 251 14.45 -0.55 -5.73
N PHE A 252 13.96 -1.66 -5.13
CA PHE A 252 13.60 -1.72 -3.72
C PHE A 252 14.68 -2.36 -2.85
N GLN A 253 15.76 -2.91 -3.43
CA GLN A 253 16.86 -3.54 -2.68
C GLN A 253 17.78 -2.51 -2.03
N ASN A 254 18.04 -1.41 -2.72
CA ASN A 254 18.98 -0.40 -2.25
C ASN A 254 18.25 0.60 -1.36
N SER A 255 18.80 0.83 -0.15
CA SER A 255 18.42 1.96 0.70
C SER A 255 19.38 3.12 0.45
N PHE A 256 18.87 4.34 0.60
CA PHE A 256 19.73 5.52 0.68
C PHE A 256 20.50 5.50 2.00
N GLU A 257 21.75 5.94 1.98
CA GLU A 257 22.48 6.21 3.21
C GLU A 257 21.96 7.49 3.84
N TYR A 258 21.48 7.39 5.07
CA TYR A 258 20.95 8.51 5.81
C TYR A 258 21.98 9.00 6.83
N ASP A 259 22.29 10.30 6.75
CA ASP A 259 23.11 10.96 7.75
C ASP A 259 22.35 11.09 9.07
N LYS A 260 22.87 10.46 10.12
CA LYS A 260 22.27 10.45 11.45
C LYS A 260 22.23 11.82 12.13
N SER A 261 23.03 12.79 11.69
CA SER A 261 23.01 14.16 12.20
C SER A 261 21.78 14.94 11.72
N LYS A 262 21.13 14.50 10.63
CA LYS A 262 19.93 15.11 10.08
C LYS A 262 18.73 14.79 10.96
N SER A 263 17.95 15.82 11.32
CA SER A 263 16.85 15.71 12.30
C SER A 263 15.48 16.10 11.77
N SER A 264 15.41 16.75 10.60
CA SER A 264 14.17 17.18 9.96
C SER A 264 13.98 16.59 8.58
N LEU A 265 12.75 16.58 8.07
CA LEU A 265 12.45 16.14 6.71
C LEU A 265 13.21 17.00 5.67
N GLN A 266 13.36 18.30 5.94
CA GLN A 266 14.07 19.24 5.05
C GLN A 266 15.55 18.90 4.91
N ASP A 267 16.16 18.37 5.98
CA ASP A 267 17.58 17.96 5.97
C ASP A 267 17.85 16.77 5.02
N PHE A 268 16.80 16.07 4.61
CA PHE A 268 16.88 14.95 3.66
C PHE A 268 16.57 15.34 2.22
N ALA A 269 16.37 16.63 1.90
CA ALA A 269 15.96 17.08 0.57
C ALA A 269 16.90 16.59 -0.54
N ASP A 270 18.21 16.61 -0.31
CA ASP A 270 19.21 16.23 -1.31
C ASP A 270 19.20 14.74 -1.63
N ILE A 271 18.92 13.89 -0.64
CA ILE A 271 18.89 12.44 -0.80
C ILE A 271 17.50 11.89 -1.07
N ALA A 272 16.47 12.72 -0.91
CA ALA A 272 15.07 12.31 -1.09
C ALA A 272 14.68 12.18 -2.58
N LYS A 273 15.53 12.61 -3.52
CA LYS A 273 15.22 12.58 -4.95
C LYS A 273 14.79 11.20 -5.42
N ASN A 274 13.66 11.15 -6.12
CA ASN A 274 13.01 9.90 -6.57
C ASN A 274 12.57 8.95 -5.45
N THR A 275 12.37 9.45 -4.22
CA THR A 275 11.81 8.70 -3.10
C THR A 275 10.41 9.19 -2.74
N PRO A 276 9.64 8.46 -1.95
CA PRO A 276 8.37 8.96 -1.38
C PRO A 276 8.53 10.24 -0.56
N LEU A 277 9.69 10.46 0.08
CA LEU A 277 9.99 11.68 0.83
C LEU A 277 9.98 12.92 -0.08
N GLU A 278 10.46 12.81 -1.33
CA GLU A 278 10.49 13.96 -2.26
C GLU A 278 9.09 14.53 -2.50
N ARG A 279 8.08 13.67 -2.59
CA ARG A 279 6.69 14.11 -2.74
C ARG A 279 6.23 14.95 -1.55
N ARG A 280 6.58 14.51 -0.35
CA ARG A 280 6.25 15.22 0.89
C ARG A 280 6.95 16.57 0.94
N LEU A 281 8.23 16.64 0.60
CA LEU A 281 9.01 17.88 0.53
C LEU A 281 8.40 18.87 -0.46
N LYS A 282 8.05 18.41 -1.67
CA LYS A 282 7.40 19.26 -2.68
C LYS A 282 6.05 19.81 -2.25
N ASN A 283 5.29 19.03 -1.50
CA ASN A 283 3.98 19.44 -1.00
C ASN A 283 4.05 20.31 0.26
N SER A 284 5.18 20.28 0.98
CA SER A 284 5.41 21.04 2.22
C SER A 284 6.02 22.43 1.96
N THR A 285 6.47 22.72 0.74
CA THR A 285 6.92 24.04 0.37
C THR A 285 5.70 24.96 0.23
N PRO A 286 5.62 26.10 0.95
CA PRO A 286 4.54 27.06 0.75
C PRO A 286 4.54 27.46 -0.73
N LYS A 287 3.39 27.34 -1.38
CA LYS A 287 3.18 27.96 -2.68
C LYS A 287 3.22 29.47 -2.42
N ILE A 288 4.36 30.11 -2.79
CA ILE A 288 4.52 31.56 -2.78
C ILE A 288 3.53 32.17 -3.76
#